data_b41d09ec3d599611997c0f0ce0f415f5
#
_entry.id   b41d09ec3d599611997c0f0ce0f415f5
#
_cell.length_a   1.000
_cell.length_b   1.000
_cell.length_c   1.000
_cell.angle_alpha   90.00
_cell.angle_beta   90.00
_cell.angle_gamma   90.00
#
_symmetry.space_group_name_H-M   'P 1'
#
loop_
_entity.id
_entity.type
_entity.pdbx_description
1 polymer ?
#
loop_
_entity_poly.entity_id
_entity_poly.type
_entity_poly.pdbx_seq_one_letter_code
_entity_poly.pdbx_strand_id
1 'polypeptide(L)'
;MSSKSPVKLRSAAWFGTADKNGFMYRSWMKNQGIPDHVFQGKPIIGICNTWSELTPCNAHFRHLAEFIKRGVVEAGGFPVEFPVFSNGESNLRPTAMLTRNLASMDVEEAIRGNPIDAVVLMVGCDKTTPALLMGAASCDVPTIAVSGGPMLNGKHKGQDIGSGTVVWQLHEQVKAGAITMHDFLGAEAGMSRSAGTCNTMGTASTMACMAEALGVTLPHNAAIPAVDARRQVLAHLSGMRIVEMVQEDLKLSKLLTREAFENAIRVNAAIGGSTNAVIHLKAIAGRIGVPLNLEDWTTLGRGTPTLVDLQPSGRFLMEEFYYAGGLPGVLRRLGDAGLLPHPEALTANGQTLWANVKDAAIHDAEVIRPLDRPLVADGGIRVLRGNLAPRGAVLKPSAASAHLLQHRGRAVVFENLEHYKARIEDPELPVSAESVLVLKNCGPRGYPGMAEVGNMGLPPKLLAQGVTDMVRISDARMSGTAYGTVVLHVAPEARAGGPLAVVRDGDWIELDCEAGRLQLDIPDDELAQRLVDWQAQQAQQPPDPADAGGYRHLYVEHVLQADEGCDFGFLVGCRGAAVPRHSH
;
A
#
# COMPACT_ATOMS: atom_id res chain seq x y z
N MET A 1 17.52 -13.69 37.74
CA MET A 1 16.28 -13.71 36.95
C MET A 1 15.28 -12.81 37.68
N SER A 2 15.04 -11.61 37.15
CA SER A 2 14.03 -10.69 37.74
C SER A 2 12.66 -11.26 37.42
N SER A 3 11.89 -11.62 38.45
CA SER A 3 10.50 -12.03 38.28
C SER A 3 9.68 -10.83 37.83
N LYS A 4 9.55 -10.63 36.53
CA LYS A 4 8.55 -9.68 36.00
C LYS A 4 7.18 -10.17 36.48
N SER A 5 6.40 -9.26 37.05
CA SER A 5 4.99 -9.54 37.37
C SER A 5 4.28 -10.06 36.13
N PRO A 6 3.42 -11.09 36.22
CA PRO A 6 2.72 -11.62 35.08
C PRO A 6 1.91 -10.52 34.40
N VAL A 7 2.03 -10.43 33.09
CA VAL A 7 1.27 -9.45 32.27
C VAL A 7 -0.22 -9.73 32.43
N LYS A 8 -0.99 -8.70 32.74
CA LYS A 8 -2.44 -8.81 32.85
C LYS A 8 -3.05 -8.99 31.47
N LEU A 9 -3.53 -10.20 31.18
CA LEU A 9 -4.20 -10.52 29.92
C LEU A 9 -5.53 -9.76 29.81
N ARG A 10 -5.80 -9.18 28.65
CA ARG A 10 -7.05 -8.50 28.33
C ARG A 10 -8.23 -9.49 28.34
N SER A 11 -8.00 -10.71 27.81
CA SER A 11 -8.95 -11.82 27.78
C SER A 11 -9.41 -12.28 29.17
N ALA A 12 -8.65 -11.99 30.23
CA ALA A 12 -9.05 -12.31 31.61
C ALA A 12 -10.35 -11.61 32.03
N ALA A 13 -10.70 -10.49 31.40
CA ALA A 13 -11.97 -9.81 31.67
C ALA A 13 -13.19 -10.61 31.17
N TRP A 14 -13.00 -11.53 30.21
CA TRP A 14 -14.05 -12.45 29.74
C TRP A 14 -13.97 -13.80 30.43
N PHE A 15 -12.80 -14.39 30.52
CA PHE A 15 -12.62 -15.80 30.89
C PHE A 15 -12.15 -16.00 32.34
N GLY A 16 -11.59 -14.98 32.97
CA GLY A 16 -10.96 -15.09 34.28
C GLY A 16 -11.92 -14.93 35.48
N THR A 17 -13.17 -14.54 35.25
CA THR A 17 -14.13 -14.31 36.33
C THR A 17 -14.95 -15.57 36.65
N ALA A 18 -15.21 -15.82 37.97
CA ALA A 18 -16.02 -16.93 38.47
C ALA A 18 -17.47 -16.47 38.74
N ASP A 19 -18.05 -15.74 37.82
CA ASP A 19 -19.38 -15.14 37.93
C ASP A 19 -20.27 -15.56 36.73
N LYS A 20 -21.49 -15.00 36.65
CA LYS A 20 -22.45 -15.21 35.56
C LYS A 20 -21.82 -14.91 34.20
N ASN A 21 -21.06 -13.82 34.06
CA ASN A 21 -20.49 -13.39 32.80
C ASN A 21 -19.38 -14.36 32.34
N GLY A 22 -18.45 -14.69 33.20
CA GLY A 22 -17.39 -15.67 32.90
C GLY A 22 -17.96 -17.05 32.56
N PHE A 23 -19.03 -17.48 33.26
CA PHE A 23 -19.75 -18.71 32.89
C PHE A 23 -20.26 -18.65 31.46
N MET A 24 -20.96 -17.55 31.10
CA MET A 24 -21.53 -17.39 29.75
C MET A 24 -20.43 -17.45 28.68
N TYR A 25 -19.37 -16.65 28.83
CA TYR A 25 -18.30 -16.59 27.84
C TYR A 25 -17.58 -17.94 27.67
N ARG A 26 -17.19 -18.61 28.74
CA ARG A 26 -16.54 -19.92 28.66
C ARG A 26 -17.47 -21.02 28.12
N SER A 27 -18.73 -21.01 28.53
CA SER A 27 -19.71 -22.01 28.08
C SER A 27 -19.90 -21.97 26.55
N TRP A 28 -20.04 -20.76 25.98
CA TRP A 28 -20.18 -20.62 24.54
C TRP A 28 -18.91 -21.02 23.77
N MET A 29 -17.74 -20.78 24.32
CA MET A 29 -16.50 -21.22 23.67
C MET A 29 -16.34 -22.75 23.72
N LYS A 30 -16.83 -23.39 24.78
CA LYS A 30 -16.79 -24.86 24.93
C LYS A 30 -17.61 -25.62 23.89
N ASN A 31 -18.59 -25.01 23.23
CA ASN A 31 -19.34 -25.67 22.16
C ASN A 31 -18.47 -26.03 20.94
N GLN A 32 -17.29 -25.42 20.84
CA GLN A 32 -16.27 -25.71 19.82
C GLN A 32 -15.29 -26.81 20.26
N GLY A 33 -15.54 -27.51 21.38
CA GLY A 33 -14.65 -28.54 21.91
C GLY A 33 -13.43 -27.99 22.69
N ILE A 34 -13.46 -26.72 23.12
CA ILE A 34 -12.36 -26.08 23.83
C ILE A 34 -12.34 -26.54 25.29
N PRO A 35 -11.22 -27.12 25.79
CA PRO A 35 -11.10 -27.60 27.16
C PRO A 35 -10.85 -26.47 28.17
N ASP A 36 -11.19 -26.72 29.45
CA ASP A 36 -11.13 -25.72 30.52
C ASP A 36 -9.76 -25.08 30.74
N HIS A 37 -8.67 -25.83 30.58
CA HIS A 37 -7.32 -25.33 30.84
C HIS A 37 -6.91 -24.18 29.90
N VAL A 38 -7.59 -24.02 28.76
CA VAL A 38 -7.33 -22.91 27.82
C VAL A 38 -7.68 -21.56 28.42
N PHE A 39 -8.71 -21.51 29.28
CA PHE A 39 -9.17 -20.29 29.93
C PHE A 39 -8.39 -19.92 31.20
N GLN A 40 -7.36 -20.70 31.55
CA GLN A 40 -6.58 -20.55 32.78
C GLN A 40 -5.27 -19.79 32.51
N GLY A 41 -5.37 -18.54 32.06
CA GLY A 41 -4.21 -17.66 31.90
C GLY A 41 -3.37 -17.86 30.64
N LYS A 42 -3.86 -18.60 29.64
CA LYS A 42 -3.23 -18.63 28.31
C LYS A 42 -3.56 -17.36 27.55
N PRO A 43 -2.58 -16.72 26.88
CA PRO A 43 -2.88 -15.58 26.02
C PRO A 43 -3.72 -16.04 24.80
N ILE A 44 -4.77 -15.29 24.52
CA ILE A 44 -5.65 -15.50 23.38
C ILE A 44 -5.11 -14.72 22.19
N ILE A 45 -4.68 -15.43 21.16
CA ILE A 45 -4.07 -14.84 19.96
C ILE A 45 -5.10 -14.85 18.82
N GLY A 46 -5.54 -13.65 18.43
CA GLY A 46 -6.39 -13.50 17.25
C GLY A 46 -5.60 -13.73 15.97
N ILE A 47 -6.09 -14.56 15.05
CA ILE A 47 -5.56 -14.69 13.70
C ILE A 47 -6.54 -14.00 12.76
N CYS A 48 -6.20 -12.75 12.41
CA CYS A 48 -6.99 -11.91 11.53
C CYS A 48 -6.75 -12.34 10.09
N ASN A 49 -7.68 -13.11 9.51
CA ASN A 49 -7.50 -13.76 8.21
C ASN A 49 -8.31 -13.07 7.12
N THR A 50 -7.63 -12.55 6.10
CA THR A 50 -8.24 -11.97 4.89
C THR A 50 -8.40 -12.99 3.76
N TRP A 51 -8.54 -14.28 4.07
CA TRP A 51 -8.81 -15.29 3.07
C TRP A 51 -10.10 -15.00 2.30
N SER A 52 -10.05 -15.16 0.99
CA SER A 52 -11.24 -15.11 0.12
C SER A 52 -10.92 -15.73 -1.25
N GLU A 53 -11.84 -16.49 -1.82
CA GLU A 53 -11.75 -16.93 -3.22
C GLU A 53 -11.97 -15.76 -4.19
N LEU A 54 -12.63 -14.69 -3.76
CA LEU A 54 -12.80 -13.45 -4.54
C LEU A 54 -11.53 -12.59 -4.57
N THR A 55 -10.55 -12.89 -3.71
CA THR A 55 -9.26 -12.22 -3.64
C THR A 55 -8.13 -13.21 -3.92
N PRO A 56 -7.78 -13.46 -5.19
CA PRO A 56 -6.81 -14.50 -5.57
C PRO A 56 -5.48 -14.40 -4.84
N CYS A 57 -5.01 -13.18 -4.56
CA CYS A 57 -3.78 -12.93 -3.80
C CYS A 57 -3.78 -13.59 -2.40
N ASN A 58 -4.96 -13.79 -1.80
CA ASN A 58 -5.14 -14.28 -0.42
C ASN A 58 -5.76 -15.70 -0.38
N ALA A 59 -6.02 -16.31 -1.53
CA ALA A 59 -6.74 -17.59 -1.62
C ALA A 59 -6.06 -18.76 -0.87
N HIS A 60 -4.74 -18.69 -0.66
CA HIS A 60 -3.97 -19.71 0.05
C HIS A 60 -3.91 -19.52 1.59
N PHE A 61 -4.53 -18.48 2.14
CA PHE A 61 -4.38 -18.10 3.55
C PHE A 61 -4.97 -19.10 4.53
N ARG A 62 -6.00 -19.87 4.17
CA ARG A 62 -6.48 -20.97 5.03
C ARG A 62 -5.37 -21.94 5.37
N HIS A 63 -4.56 -22.33 4.39
CA HIS A 63 -3.45 -23.22 4.61
C HIS A 63 -2.35 -22.55 5.44
N LEU A 64 -2.02 -21.30 5.16
CA LEU A 64 -0.98 -20.57 5.89
C LEU A 64 -1.37 -20.33 7.37
N ALA A 65 -2.67 -20.10 7.67
CA ALA A 65 -3.17 -19.92 9.02
C ALA A 65 -2.88 -21.13 9.93
N GLU A 66 -2.90 -22.36 9.39
CA GLU A 66 -2.61 -23.57 10.18
C GLU A 66 -1.18 -23.60 10.72
N PHE A 67 -0.22 -23.03 10.01
CA PHE A 67 1.16 -22.92 10.51
C PHE A 67 1.27 -21.88 11.62
N ILE A 68 0.55 -20.75 11.50
CA ILE A 68 0.48 -19.74 12.57
C ILE A 68 -0.12 -20.36 13.83
N LYS A 69 -1.25 -21.08 13.71
CA LYS A 69 -1.91 -21.75 14.85
C LYS A 69 -0.98 -22.72 15.55
N ARG A 70 -0.21 -23.54 14.79
CA ARG A 70 0.78 -24.46 15.36
C ARG A 70 1.82 -23.72 16.19
N GLY A 71 2.38 -22.62 15.67
CA GLY A 71 3.36 -21.81 16.39
C GLY A 71 2.79 -21.20 17.68
N VAL A 72 1.56 -20.68 17.63
CA VAL A 72 0.86 -20.13 18.81
C VAL A 72 0.68 -21.22 19.89
N VAL A 73 0.23 -22.42 19.50
CA VAL A 73 0.03 -23.54 20.45
C VAL A 73 1.36 -24.00 21.04
N GLU A 74 2.40 -24.15 20.24
CA GLU A 74 3.75 -24.55 20.68
C GLU A 74 4.32 -23.57 21.71
N ALA A 75 4.11 -22.26 21.52
CA ALA A 75 4.54 -21.23 22.46
C ALA A 75 3.62 -21.08 23.70
N GLY A 76 2.57 -21.90 23.83
CA GLY A 76 1.68 -21.92 25.00
C GLY A 76 0.49 -20.93 24.91
N GLY A 77 0.25 -20.27 23.77
CA GLY A 77 -0.92 -19.45 23.51
C GLY A 77 -2.13 -20.27 23.06
N PHE A 78 -3.25 -19.58 22.88
CA PHE A 78 -4.46 -20.16 22.29
C PHE A 78 -4.88 -19.37 21.04
N PRO A 79 -4.81 -19.95 19.82
CA PRO A 79 -5.16 -19.27 18.60
C PRO A 79 -6.68 -19.25 18.37
N VAL A 80 -7.21 -18.10 17.98
CA VAL A 80 -8.59 -17.92 17.55
C VAL A 80 -8.59 -17.22 16.21
N GLU A 81 -8.94 -17.93 15.15
CA GLU A 81 -9.02 -17.39 13.81
C GLU A 81 -10.36 -16.69 13.60
N PHE A 82 -10.35 -15.51 12.99
CA PHE A 82 -11.53 -14.77 12.60
C PHE A 82 -11.36 -14.13 11.22
N PRO A 83 -12.42 -14.13 10.39
CA PRO A 83 -12.40 -13.49 9.09
C PRO A 83 -12.56 -11.98 9.23
N VAL A 84 -11.97 -11.24 8.29
CA VAL A 84 -12.24 -9.82 8.05
C VAL A 84 -12.39 -9.59 6.56
N PHE A 85 -12.94 -8.44 6.19
CA PHE A 85 -13.19 -8.11 4.80
C PHE A 85 -11.90 -8.19 3.96
N SER A 86 -11.94 -8.95 2.85
CA SER A 86 -10.80 -9.17 1.95
C SER A 86 -10.87 -8.25 0.74
N ASN A 87 -9.91 -7.33 0.62
CA ASN A 87 -9.86 -6.32 -0.43
C ASN A 87 -8.96 -6.78 -1.59
N GLY A 88 -9.55 -7.32 -2.65
CA GLY A 88 -8.82 -7.78 -3.83
C GLY A 88 -8.84 -6.77 -4.97
N GLU A 89 -7.74 -6.08 -5.26
CA GLU A 89 -7.67 -5.08 -6.34
C GLU A 89 -7.94 -5.67 -7.72
N SER A 90 -7.61 -6.95 -7.96
CA SER A 90 -7.80 -7.58 -9.27
C SER A 90 -9.27 -7.72 -9.68
N ASN A 91 -10.19 -7.91 -8.74
CA ASN A 91 -11.58 -8.25 -9.04
C ASN A 91 -12.59 -7.26 -8.47
N LEU A 92 -12.23 -6.51 -7.43
CA LEU A 92 -13.15 -5.61 -6.74
C LEU A 92 -13.33 -4.30 -7.52
N ARG A 93 -14.57 -3.94 -7.83
CA ARG A 93 -14.94 -2.67 -8.48
C ARG A 93 -15.63 -1.72 -7.50
N PRO A 94 -15.40 -0.40 -7.63
CA PRO A 94 -14.54 0.29 -8.59
C PRO A 94 -13.04 0.11 -8.31
N THR A 95 -12.63 -0.08 -7.06
CA THR A 95 -11.26 -0.32 -6.60
C THR A 95 -11.29 -0.81 -5.15
N ALA A 96 -10.34 -1.66 -4.76
CA ALA A 96 -10.20 -2.11 -3.38
C ALA A 96 -9.89 -0.96 -2.39
N MET A 97 -9.43 0.18 -2.88
CA MET A 97 -9.18 1.36 -2.03
C MET A 97 -10.47 1.92 -1.45
N LEU A 98 -11.61 1.82 -2.14
CA LEU A 98 -12.91 2.24 -1.62
C LEU A 98 -13.21 1.55 -0.28
N THR A 99 -12.90 0.27 -0.16
CA THR A 99 -13.22 -0.55 1.01
C THR A 99 -12.05 -0.70 1.99
N ARG A 100 -10.89 -0.04 1.76
CA ARG A 100 -9.73 -0.10 2.67
C ARG A 100 -10.10 0.39 4.08
N ASN A 101 -10.80 1.51 4.18
CA ASN A 101 -11.19 2.09 5.48
C ASN A 101 -12.27 1.23 6.16
N LEU A 102 -13.22 0.68 5.40
CA LEU A 102 -14.22 -0.28 5.91
C LEU A 102 -13.54 -1.51 6.53
N ALA A 103 -12.60 -2.12 5.81
CA ALA A 103 -11.84 -3.27 6.32
C ALA A 103 -11.04 -2.91 7.58
N SER A 104 -10.49 -1.69 7.66
CA SER A 104 -9.79 -1.25 8.88
C SER A 104 -10.71 -1.09 10.08
N MET A 105 -11.95 -0.68 9.86
CA MET A 105 -12.97 -0.60 10.93
C MET A 105 -13.37 -2.01 11.40
N ASP A 106 -13.56 -2.93 10.47
CA ASP A 106 -13.87 -4.34 10.77
C ASP A 106 -12.78 -4.97 11.66
N VAL A 107 -11.50 -4.78 11.31
CA VAL A 107 -10.36 -5.23 12.11
C VAL A 107 -10.34 -4.60 13.50
N GLU A 108 -10.53 -3.28 13.58
CA GLU A 108 -10.55 -2.55 14.84
C GLU A 108 -11.64 -3.07 15.78
N GLU A 109 -12.87 -3.19 15.29
CA GLU A 109 -13.99 -3.64 16.12
C GLU A 109 -13.90 -5.13 16.47
N ALA A 110 -13.38 -5.97 15.56
CA ALA A 110 -13.10 -7.36 15.86
C ALA A 110 -12.09 -7.53 17.01
N ILE A 111 -11.01 -6.72 17.03
CA ILE A 111 -10.02 -6.76 18.12
C ILE A 111 -10.60 -6.19 19.41
N ARG A 112 -11.27 -5.04 19.35
CA ARG A 112 -11.78 -4.35 20.56
C ARG A 112 -12.92 -5.08 21.24
N GLY A 113 -13.84 -5.64 20.45
CA GLY A 113 -15.04 -6.32 20.94
C GLY A 113 -14.82 -7.73 21.49
N ASN A 114 -13.69 -8.37 21.20
CA ASN A 114 -13.44 -9.77 21.50
C ASN A 114 -12.30 -9.98 22.52
N PRO A 115 -12.21 -11.18 23.15
CA PRO A 115 -11.21 -11.51 24.17
C PRO A 115 -9.83 -11.80 23.56
N ILE A 116 -9.28 -10.85 22.80
CA ILE A 116 -8.01 -10.96 22.09
C ILE A 116 -6.91 -10.20 22.85
N ASP A 117 -5.82 -10.88 23.21
CA ASP A 117 -4.66 -10.29 23.89
C ASP A 117 -3.61 -9.77 22.90
N ALA A 118 -3.51 -10.40 21.73
CA ALA A 118 -2.60 -10.04 20.65
C ALA A 118 -3.14 -10.54 19.30
N VAL A 119 -2.64 -9.99 18.19
CA VAL A 119 -3.15 -10.35 16.86
C VAL A 119 -2.04 -10.65 15.86
N VAL A 120 -2.22 -11.70 15.06
CA VAL A 120 -1.47 -11.96 13.84
C VAL A 120 -2.30 -11.49 12.67
N LEU A 121 -1.79 -10.55 11.89
CA LEU A 121 -2.44 -10.01 10.70
C LEU A 121 -1.98 -10.79 9.46
N MET A 122 -2.87 -11.52 8.82
CA MET A 122 -2.59 -12.18 7.55
C MET A 122 -2.87 -11.22 6.40
N VAL A 123 -1.81 -10.69 5.81
CA VAL A 123 -1.84 -9.62 4.81
C VAL A 123 -1.32 -10.10 3.46
N GLY A 124 -1.85 -9.57 2.37
CA GLY A 124 -1.45 -10.02 1.03
C GLY A 124 -1.70 -8.97 -0.05
N CYS A 125 -2.89 -8.91 -0.61
CA CYS A 125 -3.23 -7.93 -1.64
C CYS A 125 -2.99 -6.50 -1.16
N ASP A 126 -2.71 -5.60 -2.08
CA ASP A 126 -2.17 -4.25 -1.82
C ASP A 126 -2.99 -3.40 -0.83
N LYS A 127 -4.30 -3.60 -0.71
CA LYS A 127 -5.13 -2.84 0.25
C LYS A 127 -5.37 -3.60 1.56
N THR A 128 -5.14 -4.93 1.61
CA THR A 128 -5.27 -5.68 2.87
C THR A 128 -4.15 -5.33 3.84
N THR A 129 -2.90 -5.17 3.36
CA THR A 129 -1.78 -4.81 4.25
C THR A 129 -2.03 -3.49 5.00
N PRO A 130 -2.31 -2.35 4.34
CA PRO A 130 -2.58 -1.12 5.07
C PRO A 130 -3.87 -1.17 5.88
N ALA A 131 -4.94 -1.80 5.38
CA ALA A 131 -6.21 -1.88 6.11
C ALA A 131 -6.05 -2.56 7.48
N LEU A 132 -5.38 -3.72 7.51
CA LEU A 132 -5.19 -4.45 8.74
C LEU A 132 -4.25 -3.72 9.71
N LEU A 133 -3.16 -3.13 9.22
CA LEU A 133 -2.26 -2.33 10.04
C LEU A 133 -2.96 -1.09 10.61
N MET A 134 -3.81 -0.41 9.83
CA MET A 134 -4.61 0.72 10.31
C MET A 134 -5.55 0.31 11.45
N GLY A 135 -6.29 -0.79 11.29
CA GLY A 135 -7.21 -1.29 12.30
C GLY A 135 -6.50 -1.72 13.59
N ALA A 136 -5.40 -2.46 13.47
CA ALA A 136 -4.59 -2.88 14.63
C ALA A 136 -3.89 -1.69 15.31
N ALA A 137 -3.41 -0.69 14.54
CA ALA A 137 -2.81 0.53 15.07
C ALA A 137 -3.80 1.34 15.93
N SER A 138 -5.08 1.36 15.56
CA SER A 138 -6.14 1.98 16.36
C SER A 138 -6.33 1.33 17.72
N CYS A 139 -6.00 0.03 17.85
CA CYS A 139 -6.19 -0.76 19.08
C CYS A 139 -4.95 -0.78 19.98
N ASP A 140 -3.77 -0.67 19.40
CA ASP A 140 -2.47 -0.74 20.10
C ASP A 140 -2.32 -1.99 20.98
N VAL A 141 -2.57 -3.16 20.42
CA VAL A 141 -2.26 -4.46 21.05
C VAL A 141 -0.96 -5.02 20.46
N PRO A 142 -0.28 -5.98 21.12
CA PRO A 142 0.80 -6.73 20.49
C PRO A 142 0.36 -7.29 19.14
N THR A 143 1.10 -6.98 18.09
CA THR A 143 0.70 -7.29 16.72
C THR A 143 1.90 -7.68 15.88
N ILE A 144 1.77 -8.76 15.11
CA ILE A 144 2.73 -9.16 14.08
C ILE A 144 2.00 -9.40 12.74
N ALA A 145 2.59 -8.96 11.64
CA ALA A 145 2.03 -9.21 10.32
C ALA A 145 2.75 -10.38 9.62
N VAL A 146 1.98 -11.18 8.89
CA VAL A 146 2.47 -12.28 8.04
C VAL A 146 1.95 -12.04 6.62
N SER A 147 2.87 -11.74 5.70
CA SER A 147 2.52 -11.56 4.29
C SER A 147 2.32 -12.91 3.60
N GLY A 148 1.37 -12.96 2.66
CA GLY A 148 1.14 -14.17 1.86
C GLY A 148 2.29 -14.55 0.94
N GLY A 149 3.12 -13.58 0.57
CA GLY A 149 4.25 -13.74 -0.36
C GLY A 149 3.86 -13.57 -1.83
N PRO A 150 4.82 -13.21 -2.69
CA PRO A 150 4.61 -13.05 -4.12
C PRO A 150 4.42 -14.40 -4.83
N MET A 151 3.73 -14.36 -5.98
CA MET A 151 3.71 -15.47 -6.93
C MET A 151 5.12 -15.75 -7.47
N LEU A 152 5.33 -16.96 -7.98
CA LEU A 152 6.49 -17.27 -8.82
C LEU A 152 6.47 -16.43 -10.11
N ASN A 153 7.62 -16.27 -10.77
CA ASN A 153 7.70 -15.56 -12.03
C ASN A 153 6.71 -16.12 -13.06
N GLY A 154 5.93 -15.25 -13.69
CA GLY A 154 5.13 -15.64 -14.86
C GLY A 154 6.03 -16.11 -16.01
N LYS A 155 5.50 -16.91 -16.92
CA LYS A 155 6.23 -17.46 -18.08
C LYS A 155 5.41 -17.29 -19.35
N HIS A 156 5.99 -16.66 -20.37
CA HIS A 156 5.38 -16.56 -21.70
C HIS A 156 6.45 -16.66 -22.79
N LYS A 157 6.27 -17.55 -23.75
CA LYS A 157 7.20 -17.77 -24.89
C LYS A 157 8.67 -17.91 -24.45
N GLY A 158 8.91 -18.61 -23.32
CA GLY A 158 10.25 -18.87 -22.77
C GLY A 158 10.87 -17.72 -21.97
N GLN A 159 10.16 -16.60 -21.81
CA GLN A 159 10.61 -15.44 -21.03
C GLN A 159 9.84 -15.30 -19.72
N ASP A 160 10.48 -14.65 -18.74
CA ASP A 160 9.83 -14.25 -17.52
C ASP A 160 8.96 -13.01 -17.75
N ILE A 161 7.76 -13.03 -17.18
CA ILE A 161 6.81 -11.93 -17.29
C ILE A 161 6.29 -11.55 -15.89
N GLY A 162 6.23 -10.24 -15.63
CA GLY A 162 5.73 -9.69 -14.38
C GLY A 162 4.23 -9.49 -14.38
N SER A 163 3.58 -9.85 -13.28
CA SER A 163 2.16 -9.62 -13.09
C SER A 163 1.81 -8.13 -13.17
N GLY A 164 0.78 -7.80 -13.93
CA GLY A 164 0.36 -6.42 -14.19
C GLY A 164 1.24 -5.71 -15.21
N THR A 165 2.55 -5.63 -15.04
CA THR A 165 3.44 -4.92 -15.97
C THR A 165 3.34 -5.45 -17.40
N VAL A 166 3.29 -6.77 -17.58
CA VAL A 166 3.13 -7.39 -18.91
C VAL A 166 1.80 -7.00 -19.57
N VAL A 167 0.75 -6.81 -18.80
CA VAL A 167 -0.57 -6.40 -19.32
C VAL A 167 -0.48 -5.03 -19.98
N TRP A 168 0.18 -4.06 -19.33
CA TRP A 168 0.38 -2.73 -19.88
C TRP A 168 1.23 -2.78 -21.14
N GLN A 169 2.38 -3.45 -21.09
CA GLN A 169 3.33 -3.56 -22.20
C GLN A 169 2.71 -4.22 -23.44
N LEU A 170 2.07 -5.38 -23.28
CA LEU A 170 1.47 -6.09 -24.40
C LEU A 170 0.24 -5.37 -24.95
N HIS A 171 -0.56 -4.73 -24.10
CA HIS A 171 -1.71 -3.95 -24.56
C HIS A 171 -1.29 -2.70 -25.35
N GLU A 172 -0.21 -2.02 -24.95
CA GLU A 172 0.38 -0.93 -25.74
C GLU A 172 0.88 -1.43 -27.11
N GLN A 173 1.50 -2.61 -27.18
CA GLN A 173 1.91 -3.24 -28.44
C GLN A 173 0.73 -3.58 -29.36
N VAL A 174 -0.41 -4.03 -28.78
CA VAL A 174 -1.66 -4.21 -29.54
C VAL A 174 -2.14 -2.89 -30.12
N LYS A 175 -2.17 -1.82 -29.30
CA LYS A 175 -2.59 -0.48 -29.75
C LYS A 175 -1.66 0.12 -30.80
N ALA A 176 -0.37 -0.19 -30.73
CA ALA A 176 0.62 0.19 -31.74
C ALA A 176 0.56 -0.68 -33.01
N GLY A 177 -0.26 -1.73 -33.05
CA GLY A 177 -0.34 -2.70 -34.15
C GLY A 177 0.87 -3.63 -34.29
N ALA A 178 1.72 -3.71 -33.24
CA ALA A 178 2.93 -4.54 -33.23
C ALA A 178 2.65 -6.03 -32.98
N ILE A 179 1.58 -6.34 -32.23
CA ILE A 179 1.11 -7.70 -31.96
C ILE A 179 -0.41 -7.78 -32.10
N THR A 180 -0.94 -9.01 -32.25
CA THR A 180 -2.39 -9.24 -32.33
C THR A 180 -3.01 -9.36 -30.93
N MET A 181 -4.34 -9.20 -30.83
CA MET A 181 -5.10 -9.50 -29.61
C MET A 181 -4.94 -10.97 -29.18
N HIS A 182 -4.79 -11.88 -30.11
CA HIS A 182 -4.53 -13.31 -29.83
C HIS A 182 -3.18 -13.51 -29.12
N ASP A 183 -2.13 -12.81 -29.56
CA ASP A 183 -0.82 -12.86 -28.89
C ASP A 183 -0.89 -12.31 -27.46
N PHE A 184 -1.65 -11.22 -27.26
CA PHE A 184 -1.89 -10.63 -25.93
C PHE A 184 -2.57 -11.63 -25.00
N LEU A 185 -3.70 -12.20 -25.42
CA LEU A 185 -4.45 -13.18 -24.61
C LEU A 185 -3.65 -14.46 -24.36
N GLY A 186 -2.71 -14.82 -25.23
CA GLY A 186 -1.84 -15.97 -25.04
C GLY A 186 -0.90 -15.87 -23.84
N ALA A 187 -0.67 -14.67 -23.29
CA ALA A 187 0.12 -14.48 -22.05
C ALA A 187 -0.67 -14.72 -20.76
N GLU A 188 -2.01 -14.72 -20.82
CA GLU A 188 -2.89 -14.70 -19.66
C GLU A 188 -2.64 -15.86 -18.67
N ALA A 189 -2.65 -17.09 -19.17
CA ALA A 189 -2.45 -18.29 -18.36
C ALA A 189 -1.05 -18.38 -17.72
N GLY A 190 -0.04 -17.81 -18.41
CA GLY A 190 1.35 -17.84 -17.95
C GLY A 190 1.69 -16.77 -16.91
N MET A 191 0.92 -15.69 -16.85
CA MET A 191 1.19 -14.56 -15.96
C MET A 191 0.98 -14.92 -14.49
N SER A 192 -0.11 -15.59 -14.15
CA SER A 192 -0.51 -15.90 -12.76
C SER A 192 -0.51 -17.42 -12.51
N ARG A 193 0.68 -18.03 -12.52
CA ARG A 193 0.85 -19.49 -12.50
C ARG A 193 0.99 -20.14 -11.13
N SER A 194 0.94 -19.36 -10.03
CA SER A 194 1.00 -19.88 -8.67
C SER A 194 0.14 -19.05 -7.72
N ALA A 195 -0.11 -19.56 -6.52
CA ALA A 195 -0.65 -18.75 -5.44
C ALA A 195 0.31 -17.60 -5.09
N GLY A 196 -0.22 -16.53 -4.51
CA GLY A 196 0.55 -15.38 -4.05
C GLY A 196 0.04 -14.04 -4.55
N THR A 197 0.71 -12.97 -4.12
CA THR A 197 0.47 -11.59 -4.58
C THR A 197 1.20 -11.32 -5.89
N CYS A 198 1.03 -10.10 -6.44
CA CYS A 198 1.83 -9.67 -7.58
C CYS A 198 3.33 -9.90 -7.35
N ASN A 199 4.03 -10.34 -8.40
CA ASN A 199 5.46 -10.68 -8.37
C ASN A 199 6.38 -9.56 -8.90
N THR A 200 5.85 -8.37 -9.14
CA THR A 200 6.60 -7.14 -9.42
C THR A 200 6.72 -6.28 -8.16
N MET A 201 7.56 -5.23 -8.16
CA MET A 201 7.57 -4.23 -7.10
C MET A 201 6.39 -3.27 -7.25
N GLY A 202 5.18 -3.85 -7.35
CA GLY A 202 3.90 -3.17 -7.28
C GLY A 202 3.51 -2.82 -5.85
N THR A 203 2.26 -2.42 -5.62
CA THR A 203 1.81 -1.96 -4.29
C THR A 203 1.80 -3.09 -3.26
N ALA A 204 1.43 -4.33 -3.62
CA ALA A 204 1.42 -5.46 -2.68
C ALA A 204 2.83 -5.75 -2.15
N SER A 205 3.83 -5.89 -3.05
CA SER A 205 5.22 -6.12 -2.66
C SER A 205 5.83 -4.92 -1.93
N THR A 206 5.53 -3.70 -2.37
CA THR A 206 5.94 -2.48 -1.67
C THR A 206 5.42 -2.47 -0.23
N MET A 207 4.13 -2.73 -0.02
CA MET A 207 3.57 -2.70 1.34
C MET A 207 4.06 -3.85 2.21
N ALA A 208 4.40 -5.01 1.65
CA ALA A 208 5.09 -6.07 2.37
C ALA A 208 6.50 -5.62 2.81
N CYS A 209 7.26 -4.94 1.93
CA CYS A 209 8.56 -4.34 2.28
C CYS A 209 8.41 -3.23 3.33
N MET A 210 7.35 -2.40 3.24
CA MET A 210 7.08 -1.38 4.26
C MET A 210 6.77 -2.00 5.61
N ALA A 211 5.95 -3.05 5.68
CA ALA A 211 5.67 -3.75 6.93
C ALA A 211 6.94 -4.33 7.58
N GLU A 212 7.88 -4.87 6.77
CA GLU A 212 9.17 -5.35 7.25
C GLU A 212 10.09 -4.20 7.70
N ALA A 213 10.15 -3.10 6.95
CA ALA A 213 10.93 -1.91 7.31
C ALA A 213 10.40 -1.20 8.56
N LEU A 214 9.07 -1.20 8.77
CA LEU A 214 8.43 -0.72 10.00
C LEU A 214 8.66 -1.65 11.21
N GLY A 215 9.28 -2.80 11.00
CA GLY A 215 9.57 -3.75 12.06
C GLY A 215 8.37 -4.55 12.56
N VAL A 216 7.21 -4.52 11.89
CA VAL A 216 6.00 -5.24 12.34
C VAL A 216 5.90 -6.69 11.85
N THR A 217 6.97 -7.22 11.24
CA THR A 217 7.09 -8.60 10.76
C THR A 217 8.40 -9.23 11.23
N LEU A 218 8.55 -10.53 11.04
CA LEU A 218 9.87 -11.15 11.09
C LEU A 218 10.68 -10.80 9.82
N PRO A 219 12.03 -10.82 9.89
CA PRO A 219 12.89 -10.59 8.73
C PRO A 219 12.60 -11.56 7.58
N HIS A 220 12.84 -11.13 6.34
CA HIS A 220 12.55 -11.84 5.07
C HIS A 220 11.06 -12.00 4.73
N ASN A 221 10.15 -11.49 5.55
CA ASN A 221 8.71 -11.64 5.34
C ASN A 221 8.26 -11.12 3.97
N ALA A 222 8.82 -10.02 3.48
CA ALA A 222 8.35 -9.35 2.27
C ALA A 222 8.49 -10.21 0.99
N ALA A 223 9.60 -10.93 0.84
CA ALA A 223 10.01 -11.46 -0.46
C ALA A 223 9.88 -12.98 -0.62
N ILE A 224 9.79 -13.77 0.46
CA ILE A 224 9.65 -15.24 0.33
C ILE A 224 8.44 -15.57 -0.56
N PRO A 225 8.60 -16.35 -1.66
CA PRO A 225 7.48 -16.74 -2.50
C PRO A 225 6.36 -17.46 -1.73
N ALA A 226 5.12 -17.27 -2.12
CA ALA A 226 3.94 -17.82 -1.43
C ALA A 226 3.95 -19.36 -1.34
N VAL A 227 4.51 -20.02 -2.34
CA VAL A 227 4.56 -21.49 -2.45
C VAL A 227 5.85 -22.10 -1.90
N ASP A 228 6.80 -21.29 -1.43
CA ASP A 228 8.04 -21.75 -0.82
C ASP A 228 7.77 -22.23 0.62
N ALA A 229 8.32 -23.39 0.99
CA ALA A 229 8.16 -23.96 2.34
C ALA A 229 8.65 -23.01 3.45
N ARG A 230 9.62 -22.14 3.18
CA ARG A 230 10.10 -21.11 4.12
C ARG A 230 9.03 -20.10 4.49
N ARG A 231 8.02 -19.87 3.63
CA ARG A 231 6.83 -19.07 3.95
C ARG A 231 6.03 -19.70 5.10
N GLN A 232 5.87 -21.02 5.07
CA GLN A 232 5.19 -21.77 6.14
C GLN A 232 6.00 -21.75 7.44
N VAL A 233 7.33 -21.88 7.34
CA VAL A 233 8.24 -21.77 8.51
C VAL A 233 8.12 -20.38 9.14
N LEU A 234 8.15 -19.32 8.34
CA LEU A 234 8.00 -17.94 8.84
C LEU A 234 6.64 -17.72 9.51
N ALA A 235 5.58 -18.27 8.96
CA ALA A 235 4.24 -18.21 9.56
C ALA A 235 4.21 -18.91 10.92
N HIS A 236 4.81 -20.08 11.04
CA HIS A 236 4.94 -20.81 12.31
C HIS A 236 5.73 -20.01 13.35
N LEU A 237 6.90 -19.50 12.97
CA LEU A 237 7.74 -18.68 13.86
C LEU A 237 7.03 -17.38 14.28
N SER A 238 6.24 -16.76 13.40
CA SER A 238 5.41 -15.59 13.75
C SER A 238 4.34 -15.95 14.77
N GLY A 239 3.75 -17.15 14.66
CA GLY A 239 2.81 -17.68 15.65
C GLY A 239 3.45 -17.91 17.02
N MET A 240 4.70 -18.37 17.07
CA MET A 240 5.45 -18.47 18.33
C MET A 240 5.75 -17.07 18.89
N ARG A 241 6.27 -16.18 18.05
CA ARG A 241 6.74 -14.86 18.48
C ARG A 241 5.62 -13.97 19.04
N ILE A 242 4.42 -14.03 18.50
CA ILE A 242 3.32 -13.20 19.01
C ILE A 242 2.97 -13.53 20.47
N VAL A 243 3.13 -14.77 20.90
CA VAL A 243 2.92 -15.18 22.31
C VAL A 243 3.97 -14.55 23.22
N GLU A 244 5.23 -14.52 22.79
CA GLU A 244 6.31 -13.84 23.51
C GLU A 244 6.06 -12.32 23.58
N MET A 245 5.60 -11.70 22.49
CA MET A 245 5.26 -10.27 22.45
C MET A 245 4.19 -9.89 23.49
N VAL A 246 3.22 -10.79 23.77
CA VAL A 246 2.26 -10.58 24.88
C VAL A 246 2.99 -10.52 26.21
N GLN A 247 3.93 -11.44 26.47
CA GLN A 247 4.67 -11.49 27.72
C GLN A 247 5.61 -10.28 27.90
N GLU A 248 6.08 -9.70 26.82
CA GLU A 248 6.93 -8.51 26.78
C GLU A 248 6.12 -7.21 26.80
N ASP A 249 4.80 -7.26 26.67
CA ASP A 249 3.92 -6.11 26.39
C ASP A 249 4.42 -5.28 25.18
N LEU A 250 4.86 -5.97 24.13
CA LEU A 250 5.40 -5.36 22.93
C LEU A 250 4.25 -4.98 21.98
N LYS A 251 3.72 -3.78 22.17
CA LYS A 251 2.59 -3.21 21.41
C LYS A 251 3.04 -2.52 20.12
N LEU A 252 2.09 -2.26 19.22
CA LEU A 252 2.36 -1.55 17.97
C LEU A 252 2.96 -0.16 18.16
N SER A 253 2.54 0.59 19.19
CA SER A 253 3.10 1.91 19.50
C SER A 253 4.60 1.90 19.80
N LYS A 254 5.16 0.75 20.19
CA LYS A 254 6.61 0.57 20.38
C LYS A 254 7.36 0.27 19.09
N LEU A 255 6.66 -0.18 18.05
CA LEU A 255 7.20 -0.52 16.73
C LEU A 255 6.94 0.58 15.71
N LEU A 256 5.71 1.06 15.63
CA LEU A 256 5.28 2.11 14.71
C LEU A 256 5.63 3.51 15.25
N THR A 257 6.91 3.76 15.41
CA THR A 257 7.44 5.06 15.86
C THR A 257 7.75 5.97 14.67
N ARG A 258 7.99 7.25 14.92
CA ARG A 258 8.42 8.20 13.87
C ARG A 258 9.66 7.69 13.15
N GLU A 259 10.62 7.14 13.87
CA GLU A 259 11.87 6.60 13.38
C GLU A 259 11.64 5.41 12.43
N ALA A 260 10.69 4.53 12.75
CA ALA A 260 10.33 3.41 11.88
C ALA A 260 9.73 3.89 10.55
N PHE A 261 8.87 4.93 10.58
CA PHE A 261 8.33 5.52 9.36
C PHE A 261 9.41 6.21 8.52
N GLU A 262 10.38 6.87 9.13
CA GLU A 262 11.51 7.48 8.42
C GLU A 262 12.36 6.43 7.71
N ASN A 263 12.65 5.30 8.36
CA ASN A 263 13.28 4.15 7.73
C ASN A 263 12.45 3.63 6.54
N ALA A 264 11.13 3.50 6.70
CA ALA A 264 10.25 3.01 5.65
C ALA A 264 10.23 3.94 4.42
N ILE A 265 10.27 5.27 4.60
CA ILE A 265 10.36 6.24 3.49
C ILE A 265 11.67 6.05 2.71
N ARG A 266 12.80 5.89 3.39
CA ARG A 266 14.10 5.60 2.75
C ARG A 266 14.06 4.28 1.97
N VAL A 267 13.51 3.25 2.60
CA VAL A 267 13.36 1.93 1.97
C VAL A 267 12.47 2.00 0.73
N ASN A 268 11.36 2.75 0.78
CA ASN A 268 10.48 2.93 -0.38
C ASN A 268 11.23 3.52 -1.59
N ALA A 269 12.12 4.49 -1.37
CA ALA A 269 12.99 5.04 -2.41
C ALA A 269 13.98 4.00 -2.93
N ALA A 270 14.65 3.27 -2.03
CA ALA A 270 15.69 2.31 -2.37
C ALA A 270 15.18 1.10 -3.16
N ILE A 271 13.95 0.66 -2.92
CA ILE A 271 13.32 -0.44 -3.66
C ILE A 271 12.59 0.01 -4.93
N GLY A 272 12.53 1.31 -5.22
CA GLY A 272 11.69 1.86 -6.30
C GLY A 272 10.22 1.53 -6.08
N GLY A 273 9.73 1.69 -4.84
CA GLY A 273 8.40 1.29 -4.42
C GLY A 273 7.27 2.13 -5.02
N SER A 274 6.04 1.67 -4.81
CA SER A 274 4.82 2.30 -5.31
C SER A 274 4.55 3.65 -4.65
N THR A 275 4.01 4.62 -5.41
CA THR A 275 3.47 5.89 -4.89
C THR A 275 2.31 5.69 -3.92
N ASN A 276 1.57 4.59 -4.03
CA ASN A 276 0.50 4.24 -3.11
C ASN A 276 0.97 4.13 -1.65
N ALA A 277 2.26 3.79 -1.42
CA ALA A 277 2.84 3.73 -0.08
C ALA A 277 2.75 5.07 0.66
N VAL A 278 2.81 6.20 -0.03
CA VAL A 278 2.65 7.53 0.56
C VAL A 278 1.32 7.64 1.31
N ILE A 279 0.22 7.32 0.61
CA ILE A 279 -1.13 7.36 1.18
C ILE A 279 -1.27 6.36 2.34
N HIS A 280 -0.72 5.15 2.16
CA HIS A 280 -0.89 4.07 3.14
C HIS A 280 -0.07 4.30 4.41
N LEU A 281 1.18 4.73 4.29
CA LEU A 281 2.02 5.05 5.45
C LEU A 281 1.43 6.21 6.26
N LYS A 282 0.92 7.25 5.58
CA LYS A 282 0.23 8.37 6.25
C LYS A 282 -1.01 7.91 7.03
N ALA A 283 -1.82 7.04 6.43
CA ALA A 283 -3.01 6.51 7.10
C ALA A 283 -2.64 5.65 8.33
N ILE A 284 -1.64 4.77 8.22
CA ILE A 284 -1.17 3.94 9.34
C ILE A 284 -0.60 4.83 10.46
N ALA A 285 0.25 5.80 10.10
CA ALA A 285 0.84 6.75 11.05
C ALA A 285 -0.24 7.57 11.77
N GLY A 286 -1.24 8.05 11.02
CA GLY A 286 -2.38 8.77 11.60
C GLY A 286 -3.16 7.95 12.63
N ARG A 287 -3.35 6.65 12.38
CA ARG A 287 -4.07 5.74 13.30
C ARG A 287 -3.32 5.47 14.59
N ILE A 288 -1.99 5.47 14.58
CA ILE A 288 -1.17 5.33 15.80
C ILE A 288 -0.80 6.67 16.43
N GLY A 289 -1.18 7.80 15.82
CA GLY A 289 -0.92 9.14 16.32
C GLY A 289 0.51 9.66 16.02
N VAL A 290 1.21 9.09 15.04
CA VAL A 290 2.52 9.56 14.59
C VAL A 290 2.34 10.62 13.50
N PRO A 291 2.84 11.85 13.68
CA PRO A 291 2.76 12.89 12.66
C PRO A 291 3.68 12.53 11.48
N LEU A 292 3.13 12.58 10.27
CA LEU A 292 3.85 12.30 9.03
C LEU A 292 3.34 13.25 7.94
N ASN A 293 4.25 14.06 7.34
CA ASN A 293 3.92 15.07 6.34
C ASN A 293 4.47 14.68 4.97
N LEU A 294 3.95 15.26 3.88
CA LEU A 294 4.50 15.00 2.54
C LEU A 294 5.96 15.45 2.42
N GLU A 295 6.36 16.52 3.11
CA GLU A 295 7.75 17.01 3.15
C GLU A 295 8.74 15.94 3.62
N ASP A 296 8.31 14.99 4.41
CA ASP A 296 9.16 13.87 4.87
C ASP A 296 9.67 13.04 3.68
N TRP A 297 8.84 12.85 2.63
CA TRP A 297 9.29 12.17 1.40
C TRP A 297 10.32 12.98 0.63
N THR A 298 10.22 14.31 0.62
CA THR A 298 11.24 15.16 0.01
C THR A 298 12.54 15.11 0.81
N THR A 299 12.45 15.27 2.12
CA THR A 299 13.64 15.36 3.00
C THR A 299 14.37 14.03 3.12
N LEU A 300 13.64 12.95 3.33
CA LEU A 300 14.20 11.61 3.56
C LEU A 300 14.42 10.83 2.26
N GLY A 301 13.56 11.02 1.27
CA GLY A 301 13.65 10.34 -0.01
C GLY A 301 14.77 10.87 -0.90
N ARG A 302 14.98 12.19 -0.91
CA ARG A 302 16.01 12.84 -1.75
C ARG A 302 17.41 12.32 -1.42
N GLY A 303 18.18 12.05 -2.46
CA GLY A 303 19.52 11.48 -2.33
C GLY A 303 19.56 9.99 -1.97
N THR A 304 18.40 9.33 -1.87
CA THR A 304 18.34 7.88 -1.68
C THR A 304 18.32 7.20 -3.04
N PRO A 305 19.35 6.39 -3.40
CA PRO A 305 19.40 5.71 -4.67
C PRO A 305 18.36 4.56 -4.73
N THR A 306 17.76 4.33 -5.90
CA THR A 306 17.03 3.08 -6.17
C THR A 306 18.04 1.98 -6.45
N LEU A 307 18.07 0.97 -5.60
CA LEU A 307 19.05 -0.12 -5.63
C LEU A 307 18.47 -1.41 -6.22
N VAL A 308 17.17 -1.55 -6.28
CA VAL A 308 16.51 -2.80 -6.68
C VAL A 308 16.05 -2.71 -8.14
N ASP A 309 16.58 -3.60 -8.99
CA ASP A 309 16.32 -3.65 -10.42
C ASP A 309 15.10 -4.53 -10.73
N LEU A 310 13.94 -4.19 -10.16
CA LEU A 310 12.69 -4.91 -10.33
C LEU A 310 11.68 -4.15 -11.20
N GLN A 311 10.88 -4.90 -11.98
CA GLN A 311 9.73 -4.35 -12.67
C GLN A 311 8.77 -3.66 -11.69
N PRO A 312 8.13 -2.53 -12.06
CA PRO A 312 8.10 -1.93 -13.40
C PRO A 312 9.28 -1.01 -13.73
N SER A 313 10.12 -0.64 -12.76
CA SER A 313 11.25 0.29 -12.97
C SER A 313 12.49 -0.39 -13.54
N GLY A 314 12.61 -1.71 -13.41
CA GLY A 314 13.75 -2.52 -13.79
C GLY A 314 13.37 -3.81 -14.52
N ARG A 315 14.24 -4.83 -14.40
CA ARG A 315 14.19 -6.05 -15.24
C ARG A 315 13.63 -7.27 -14.55
N PHE A 316 13.98 -7.48 -13.27
CA PHE A 316 13.74 -8.71 -12.53
C PHE A 316 12.39 -8.70 -11.79
N LEU A 317 12.07 -9.79 -11.10
CA LEU A 317 10.84 -10.00 -10.37
C LEU A 317 11.13 -10.33 -8.89
N MET A 318 10.09 -10.51 -8.09
CA MET A 318 10.22 -10.73 -6.65
C MET A 318 10.90 -12.05 -6.28
N GLU A 319 10.85 -13.07 -7.14
CA GLU A 319 11.53 -14.35 -6.93
C GLU A 319 13.05 -14.14 -6.95
N GLU A 320 13.59 -13.46 -7.97
CA GLU A 320 15.01 -13.11 -8.03
C GLU A 320 15.41 -12.20 -6.87
N PHE A 321 14.54 -11.26 -6.50
CA PHE A 321 14.81 -10.37 -5.36
C PHE A 321 15.01 -11.14 -4.06
N TYR A 322 14.15 -12.16 -3.80
CA TYR A 322 14.31 -13.00 -2.64
C TYR A 322 15.66 -13.73 -2.64
N TYR A 323 16.01 -14.38 -3.75
CA TYR A 323 17.27 -15.12 -3.85
C TYR A 323 18.50 -14.24 -3.91
N ALA A 324 18.37 -12.99 -4.34
CA ALA A 324 19.46 -11.98 -4.29
C ALA A 324 19.78 -11.48 -2.88
N GLY A 325 18.93 -11.75 -1.89
CA GLY A 325 19.09 -11.33 -0.50
C GLY A 325 17.86 -10.63 0.09
N GLY A 326 16.87 -10.30 -0.73
CA GLY A 326 15.61 -9.69 -0.31
C GLY A 326 15.78 -8.33 0.35
N LEU A 327 14.76 -7.93 1.11
CA LEU A 327 14.78 -6.65 1.83
C LEU A 327 15.93 -6.56 2.86
N PRO A 328 16.31 -7.61 3.61
CA PRO A 328 17.46 -7.53 4.51
C PRO A 328 18.76 -7.13 3.81
N GLY A 329 19.01 -7.60 2.58
CA GLY A 329 20.15 -7.19 1.77
C GLY A 329 20.14 -5.69 1.42
N VAL A 330 18.97 -5.14 1.09
CA VAL A 330 18.79 -3.71 0.82
C VAL A 330 19.01 -2.89 2.09
N LEU A 331 18.41 -3.28 3.21
CA LEU A 331 18.55 -2.61 4.52
C LEU A 331 20.02 -2.60 4.98
N ARG A 332 20.73 -3.72 4.82
CA ARG A 332 22.16 -3.78 5.11
C ARG A 332 22.94 -2.77 4.26
N ARG A 333 22.70 -2.73 2.95
CA ARG A 333 23.39 -1.81 2.05
C ARG A 333 23.14 -0.35 2.40
N LEU A 334 21.91 0.00 2.78
CA LEU A 334 21.57 1.33 3.27
C LEU A 334 22.26 1.63 4.61
N GLY A 335 22.31 0.67 5.53
CA GLY A 335 22.97 0.83 6.83
C GLY A 335 24.47 1.01 6.70
N ASP A 336 25.15 0.19 5.89
CA ASP A 336 26.60 0.29 5.62
C ASP A 336 26.97 1.65 5.01
N ALA A 337 26.03 2.28 4.28
CA ALA A 337 26.21 3.60 3.67
C ALA A 337 25.80 4.78 4.58
N GLY A 338 25.28 4.53 5.78
CA GLY A 338 24.72 5.58 6.65
C GLY A 338 23.42 6.19 6.11
N LEU A 339 22.74 5.50 5.18
CA LEU A 339 21.46 5.90 4.59
C LEU A 339 20.23 5.33 5.31
N LEU A 340 20.42 4.49 6.32
CA LEU A 340 19.36 4.02 7.20
C LEU A 340 19.32 4.92 8.44
N PRO A 341 18.36 5.85 8.55
CA PRO A 341 18.43 6.91 9.57
C PRO A 341 18.33 6.39 11.00
N HIS A 342 17.57 5.31 11.22
CA HIS A 342 17.31 4.75 12.56
C HIS A 342 17.56 3.25 12.60
N PRO A 343 18.83 2.80 12.55
CA PRO A 343 19.19 1.38 12.61
C PRO A 343 18.81 0.71 13.93
N GLU A 344 18.64 1.49 15.01
CA GLU A 344 18.24 1.05 16.34
C GLU A 344 16.73 0.85 16.52
N ALA A 345 15.90 1.19 15.52
CA ALA A 345 14.45 1.01 15.60
C ALA A 345 14.10 -0.43 15.98
N LEU A 346 13.20 -0.59 16.95
CA LEU A 346 12.78 -1.88 17.48
C LEU A 346 11.91 -2.63 16.48
N THR A 347 12.05 -3.95 16.41
CA THR A 347 11.24 -4.81 15.54
C THR A 347 10.49 -5.89 16.33
N ALA A 348 9.51 -6.54 15.69
CA ALA A 348 8.63 -7.52 16.30
C ALA A 348 9.38 -8.70 16.96
N ASN A 349 10.58 -9.07 16.48
CA ASN A 349 11.38 -10.12 17.12
C ASN A 349 12.14 -9.65 18.37
N GLY A 350 11.96 -8.41 18.81
CA GLY A 350 12.61 -7.85 20.00
C GLY A 350 14.04 -7.38 19.76
N GLN A 351 14.53 -7.43 18.53
CA GLN A 351 15.85 -6.94 18.13
C GLN A 351 15.71 -5.59 17.41
N THR A 352 16.82 -4.85 17.29
CA THR A 352 16.86 -3.65 16.45
C THR A 352 16.85 -4.04 14.97
N LEU A 353 16.42 -3.11 14.12
CA LEU A 353 16.41 -3.31 12.67
C LEU A 353 17.82 -3.69 12.17
N TRP A 354 18.86 -2.99 12.65
CA TRP A 354 20.24 -3.28 12.27
C TRP A 354 20.72 -4.67 12.76
N ALA A 355 20.37 -5.06 13.97
CA ALA A 355 20.74 -6.38 14.49
C ALA A 355 20.20 -7.52 13.60
N ASN A 356 19.04 -7.32 12.98
CA ASN A 356 18.42 -8.27 12.06
C ASN A 356 19.12 -8.36 10.70
N VAL A 357 19.80 -7.30 10.24
CA VAL A 357 20.22 -7.20 8.83
C VAL A 357 21.73 -6.99 8.62
N LYS A 358 22.49 -6.67 9.66
CA LYS A 358 23.94 -6.39 9.58
C LYS A 358 24.77 -7.49 8.91
N ASP A 359 24.34 -8.74 9.03
CA ASP A 359 25.02 -9.91 8.46
C ASP A 359 24.29 -10.46 7.20
N ALA A 360 23.28 -9.75 6.69
CA ALA A 360 22.52 -10.19 5.53
C ALA A 360 23.40 -10.24 4.28
N ALA A 361 23.38 -11.36 3.57
CA ALA A 361 24.15 -11.53 2.34
C ALA A 361 23.39 -10.93 1.13
N ILE A 362 24.16 -10.42 0.16
CA ILE A 362 23.66 -10.06 -1.17
C ILE A 362 24.31 -11.03 -2.15
N HIS A 363 23.50 -11.88 -2.79
CA HIS A 363 23.96 -12.95 -3.65
C HIS A 363 23.97 -12.56 -5.13
N ASP A 364 23.19 -11.54 -5.52
CA ASP A 364 23.13 -11.02 -6.89
C ASP A 364 23.16 -9.48 -6.91
N ALA A 365 24.26 -8.93 -7.41
CA ALA A 365 24.49 -7.50 -7.51
C ALA A 365 23.81 -6.86 -8.75
N GLU A 366 23.23 -7.65 -9.66
CA GLU A 366 22.41 -7.13 -10.75
C GLU A 366 20.98 -6.88 -10.26
N VAL A 367 20.48 -7.66 -9.33
CA VAL A 367 19.13 -7.49 -8.74
C VAL A 367 19.14 -6.46 -7.61
N ILE A 368 20.10 -6.57 -6.66
CA ILE A 368 20.31 -5.58 -5.60
C ILE A 368 21.61 -4.85 -5.89
N ARG A 369 21.51 -3.75 -6.62
CA ARG A 369 22.65 -3.01 -7.17
C ARG A 369 23.51 -2.36 -6.10
N PRO A 370 24.83 -2.26 -6.31
CA PRO A 370 25.72 -1.51 -5.43
C PRO A 370 25.46 0.01 -5.54
N LEU A 371 25.88 0.75 -4.53
CA LEU A 371 25.65 2.19 -4.42
C LEU A 371 26.36 3.03 -5.49
N ASP A 372 27.46 2.53 -6.02
CA ASP A 372 28.22 3.18 -7.12
C ASP A 372 27.60 2.92 -8.51
N ARG A 373 26.63 1.99 -8.59
CA ARG A 373 25.91 1.66 -9.82
C ARG A 373 24.43 1.43 -9.55
N PRO A 374 23.70 2.39 -8.97
CA PRO A 374 22.28 2.25 -8.69
C PRO A 374 21.46 2.19 -9.97
N LEU A 375 20.21 1.75 -9.89
CA LEU A 375 19.25 1.84 -10.99
C LEU A 375 18.92 3.31 -11.30
N VAL A 376 18.67 4.09 -10.25
CA VAL A 376 18.48 5.55 -10.31
C VAL A 376 19.23 6.18 -9.15
N ALA A 377 20.05 7.18 -9.43
CA ALA A 377 20.92 7.81 -8.42
C ALA A 377 20.12 8.52 -7.31
N ASP A 378 18.97 9.10 -7.63
CA ASP A 378 18.06 9.74 -6.69
C ASP A 378 16.63 9.23 -6.96
N GLY A 379 16.27 8.12 -6.32
CA GLY A 379 15.03 7.37 -6.53
C GLY A 379 13.87 7.78 -5.65
N GLY A 380 14.06 8.75 -4.75
CA GLY A 380 13.02 9.20 -3.83
C GLY A 380 11.80 9.75 -4.56
N ILE A 381 10.61 9.42 -4.05
CA ILE A 381 9.36 10.01 -4.55
C ILE A 381 9.47 11.54 -4.47
N ARG A 382 9.18 12.21 -5.56
CA ARG A 382 9.14 13.69 -5.64
C ARG A 382 7.79 14.19 -5.17
N VAL A 383 7.83 15.10 -4.22
CA VAL A 383 6.66 15.91 -3.84
C VAL A 383 6.71 17.20 -4.67
N LEU A 384 5.64 17.47 -5.36
CA LEU A 384 5.49 18.61 -6.26
C LEU A 384 4.47 19.60 -5.68
N ARG A 385 4.78 20.90 -5.70
CA ARG A 385 3.91 21.97 -5.25
C ARG A 385 3.83 23.08 -6.27
N GLY A 386 2.81 23.91 -6.14
CA GLY A 386 2.56 25.06 -7.00
C GLY A 386 1.08 25.39 -7.02
N ASN A 387 0.70 26.35 -7.87
CA ASN A 387 -0.71 26.75 -7.96
C ASN A 387 -1.63 25.63 -8.46
N LEU A 388 -1.10 24.60 -9.15
CA LEU A 388 -1.88 23.44 -9.60
C LEU A 388 -2.03 22.37 -8.50
N ALA A 389 -1.08 22.29 -7.56
CA ALA A 389 -1.10 21.35 -6.46
C ALA A 389 -0.67 22.02 -5.14
N PRO A 390 -1.49 22.95 -4.59
CA PRO A 390 -1.08 23.74 -3.42
C PRO A 390 -0.86 22.91 -2.16
N ARG A 391 -1.53 21.76 -2.00
CA ARG A 391 -1.31 20.81 -0.91
C ARG A 391 -0.34 19.70 -1.26
N GLY A 392 0.04 19.59 -2.52
CA GLY A 392 1.05 18.68 -3.03
C GLY A 392 0.51 17.68 -4.04
N ALA A 393 1.44 17.10 -4.78
CA ALA A 393 1.27 15.96 -5.67
C ALA A 393 2.54 15.11 -5.57
N VAL A 394 2.54 13.89 -6.10
CA VAL A 394 3.69 13.00 -6.06
C VAL A 394 4.03 12.45 -7.44
N LEU A 395 5.32 12.21 -7.67
CA LEU A 395 5.85 11.55 -8.86
C LEU A 395 6.93 10.56 -8.47
N LYS A 396 7.00 9.42 -9.17
CA LYS A 396 8.02 8.38 -8.98
C LYS A 396 9.09 8.49 -10.07
N PRO A 397 10.28 9.04 -9.80
CA PRO A 397 11.32 9.23 -10.83
C PRO A 397 11.83 7.92 -11.42
N SER A 398 11.89 6.84 -10.62
CA SER A 398 12.41 5.54 -11.08
C SER A 398 11.52 4.85 -12.14
N ALA A 399 10.30 5.32 -12.37
CA ALA A 399 9.41 4.83 -13.41
C ALA A 399 9.20 5.85 -14.54
N ALA A 400 9.73 7.06 -14.41
CA ALA A 400 9.56 8.17 -15.35
C ALA A 400 10.69 8.26 -16.37
N SER A 401 10.41 8.86 -17.51
CA SER A 401 11.43 9.20 -18.50
C SER A 401 12.21 10.44 -18.08
N ALA A 402 13.54 10.34 -17.99
CA ALA A 402 14.40 11.38 -17.44
C ALA A 402 14.22 12.75 -18.14
N HIS A 403 14.03 12.75 -19.48
CA HIS A 403 13.86 13.97 -20.26
C HIS A 403 12.52 14.68 -20.02
N LEU A 404 11.53 14.02 -19.39
CA LEU A 404 10.23 14.58 -19.05
C LEU A 404 10.15 15.08 -17.60
N LEU A 405 11.20 14.91 -16.80
CA LEU A 405 11.21 15.39 -15.41
C LEU A 405 11.29 16.92 -15.29
N GLN A 406 11.70 17.60 -16.37
CA GLN A 406 11.53 19.03 -16.60
C GLN A 406 10.80 19.21 -17.92
N HIS A 407 9.56 19.67 -17.86
CA HIS A 407 8.69 19.71 -19.04
C HIS A 407 7.73 20.88 -18.98
N ARG A 408 7.44 21.48 -20.14
CA ARG A 408 6.39 22.49 -20.29
C ARG A 408 5.58 22.16 -21.54
N GLY A 409 4.28 21.88 -21.36
CA GLY A 409 3.40 21.45 -22.44
C GLY A 409 1.99 22.00 -22.33
N ARG A 410 1.23 21.93 -23.41
CA ARG A 410 -0.19 22.27 -23.43
C ARG A 410 -1.03 21.14 -22.86
N ALA A 411 -1.98 21.48 -22.00
CA ALA A 411 -2.92 20.53 -21.42
C ALA A 411 -3.87 19.96 -22.48
N VAL A 412 -4.09 18.67 -22.43
CA VAL A 412 -5.20 17.93 -23.06
C VAL A 412 -6.03 17.36 -21.94
N VAL A 413 -7.23 17.89 -21.74
CA VAL A 413 -8.02 17.68 -20.53
C VAL A 413 -9.10 16.63 -20.72
N PHE A 414 -9.17 15.71 -19.75
CA PHE A 414 -10.24 14.75 -19.61
C PHE A 414 -10.98 15.02 -18.28
N GLU A 415 -12.26 15.34 -18.37
CA GLU A 415 -13.06 15.76 -17.22
C GLU A 415 -13.28 14.62 -16.20
N ASN A 416 -13.27 13.37 -16.68
CA ASN A 416 -13.40 12.16 -15.88
C ASN A 416 -12.91 10.95 -16.67
N LEU A 417 -12.95 9.77 -16.08
CA LEU A 417 -12.51 8.51 -16.69
C LEU A 417 -13.32 8.15 -17.94
N GLU A 418 -14.61 8.40 -17.96
CA GLU A 418 -15.50 8.12 -19.09
C GLU A 418 -15.15 9.03 -20.28
N HIS A 419 -14.93 10.30 -20.03
CA HIS A 419 -14.48 11.25 -21.07
C HIS A 419 -13.10 10.88 -21.61
N TYR A 420 -12.17 10.46 -20.74
CA TYR A 420 -10.88 9.93 -21.17
C TYR A 420 -11.04 8.73 -22.13
N LYS A 421 -11.82 7.72 -21.75
CA LYS A 421 -12.04 6.51 -22.58
C LYS A 421 -12.69 6.82 -23.92
N ALA A 422 -13.59 7.81 -23.95
CA ALA A 422 -14.28 8.20 -25.18
C ALA A 422 -13.36 8.96 -26.16
N ARG A 423 -12.33 9.68 -25.65
CA ARG A 423 -11.51 10.60 -26.46
C ARG A 423 -10.09 10.12 -26.77
N ILE A 424 -9.50 9.28 -25.91
CA ILE A 424 -8.06 8.96 -26.02
C ILE A 424 -7.69 8.26 -27.34
N GLU A 425 -8.64 7.55 -27.95
CA GLU A 425 -8.45 6.81 -29.20
C GLU A 425 -8.91 7.62 -30.44
N ASP A 426 -9.43 8.83 -30.25
CA ASP A 426 -9.86 9.71 -31.36
C ASP A 426 -8.63 10.15 -32.16
N PRO A 427 -8.57 9.84 -33.47
CA PRO A 427 -7.47 10.28 -34.33
C PRO A 427 -7.40 11.82 -34.46
N GLU A 428 -8.51 12.52 -34.29
CA GLU A 428 -8.59 13.98 -34.35
C GLU A 428 -8.29 14.68 -33.02
N LEU A 429 -8.03 13.93 -31.93
CA LEU A 429 -7.64 14.53 -30.65
C LEU A 429 -6.43 15.46 -30.84
N PRO A 430 -6.50 16.76 -30.47
CA PRO A 430 -5.42 17.72 -30.69
C PRO A 430 -4.29 17.50 -29.66
N VAL A 431 -3.49 16.45 -29.88
CA VAL A 431 -2.42 16.00 -28.98
C VAL A 431 -1.11 15.80 -29.74
N SER A 432 0.00 16.20 -29.15
CA SER A 432 1.37 15.96 -29.60
C SER A 432 2.17 15.26 -28.50
N ALA A 433 3.38 14.80 -28.81
CA ALA A 433 4.30 14.20 -27.84
C ALA A 433 4.65 15.17 -26.67
N GLU A 434 4.59 16.47 -26.92
CA GLU A 434 4.87 17.52 -25.93
C GLU A 434 3.63 17.91 -25.08
N SER A 435 2.47 17.35 -25.36
CA SER A 435 1.25 17.68 -24.62
C SER A 435 1.29 17.06 -23.21
N VAL A 436 0.60 17.68 -22.27
CA VAL A 436 0.36 17.18 -20.92
C VAL A 436 -1.06 16.64 -20.84
N LEU A 437 -1.21 15.34 -20.60
CA LEU A 437 -2.52 14.72 -20.41
C LEU A 437 -3.02 14.99 -18.98
N VAL A 438 -4.21 15.53 -18.82
CA VAL A 438 -4.81 15.90 -17.53
C VAL A 438 -6.11 15.16 -17.32
N LEU A 439 -6.17 14.29 -16.30
CA LEU A 439 -7.37 13.57 -15.90
C LEU A 439 -7.90 14.10 -14.58
N LYS A 440 -9.11 14.67 -14.58
CA LYS A 440 -9.78 15.24 -13.41
C LYS A 440 -10.77 14.27 -12.78
N ASN A 441 -11.22 14.63 -11.57
CA ASN A 441 -12.32 13.98 -10.85
C ASN A 441 -12.12 12.47 -10.64
N CYS A 442 -10.88 12.05 -10.44
CA CYS A 442 -10.50 10.68 -10.10
C CYS A 442 -9.83 10.56 -8.73
N GLY A 443 -9.89 11.63 -7.92
CA GLY A 443 -9.41 11.68 -6.55
C GLY A 443 -10.35 10.99 -5.55
N PRO A 444 -10.07 11.12 -4.23
CA PRO A 444 -10.79 10.41 -3.18
C PRO A 444 -12.31 10.54 -3.23
N ARG A 445 -12.84 11.73 -3.48
CA ARG A 445 -14.28 12.03 -3.59
C ARG A 445 -14.80 11.98 -5.01
N GLY A 446 -14.01 12.44 -5.97
CA GLY A 446 -14.40 12.52 -7.38
C GLY A 446 -14.61 11.15 -8.01
N TYR A 447 -13.80 10.18 -7.62
CA TYR A 447 -13.97 8.76 -7.93
C TYR A 447 -13.82 7.98 -6.62
N PRO A 448 -14.92 7.72 -5.87
CA PRO A 448 -14.83 7.14 -4.54
C PRO A 448 -13.94 5.90 -4.48
N GLY A 449 -12.90 6.00 -3.64
CA GLY A 449 -11.81 5.04 -3.59
C GLY A 449 -10.57 5.43 -4.40
N MET A 450 -10.58 6.55 -5.15
CA MET A 450 -9.38 7.06 -5.85
C MET A 450 -8.73 5.96 -6.71
N ALA A 451 -9.42 5.53 -7.78
CA ALA A 451 -9.01 4.40 -8.62
C ALA A 451 -7.60 4.57 -9.23
N GLU A 452 -6.99 3.45 -9.62
CA GLU A 452 -5.65 3.42 -10.24
C GLU A 452 -5.71 3.70 -11.74
N VAL A 453 -6.19 4.88 -12.11
CA VAL A 453 -6.42 5.30 -13.50
C VAL A 453 -5.51 6.44 -13.96
N GLY A 454 -4.68 6.97 -13.05
CA GLY A 454 -3.82 8.12 -13.33
C GLY A 454 -2.71 7.85 -14.35
N ASN A 455 -2.32 6.58 -14.54
CA ASN A 455 -1.32 6.20 -15.54
C ASN A 455 -1.81 6.27 -16.99
N MET A 456 -3.03 6.69 -17.24
CA MET A 456 -3.64 6.87 -18.57
C MET A 456 -2.81 6.27 -19.75
N GLY A 457 -3.38 5.41 -20.56
CA GLY A 457 -2.72 4.95 -21.80
C GLY A 457 -2.49 6.12 -22.75
N LEU A 458 -1.44 6.03 -23.55
CA LEU A 458 -1.12 7.06 -24.54
C LEU A 458 -2.03 6.96 -25.78
N PRO A 459 -2.23 8.08 -26.51
CA PRO A 459 -2.98 8.07 -27.77
C PRO A 459 -2.39 7.09 -28.78
N PRO A 460 -3.17 6.18 -29.41
CA PRO A 460 -2.65 5.19 -30.34
C PRO A 460 -1.84 5.79 -31.49
N LYS A 461 -2.24 6.97 -31.99
CA LYS A 461 -1.51 7.66 -33.05
C LYS A 461 -0.09 8.08 -32.66
N LEU A 462 0.16 8.38 -31.38
CA LEU A 462 1.50 8.71 -30.88
C LEU A 462 2.31 7.45 -30.60
N LEU A 463 1.67 6.40 -30.06
CA LEU A 463 2.31 5.08 -29.90
C LEU A 463 2.81 4.55 -31.26
N ALA A 464 2.02 4.68 -32.33
CA ALA A 464 2.41 4.29 -33.70
C ALA A 464 3.59 5.12 -34.25
N GLN A 465 3.82 6.34 -33.73
CA GLN A 465 4.98 7.19 -34.04
C GLN A 465 6.21 6.89 -33.17
N GLY A 466 6.12 5.92 -32.25
CA GLY A 466 7.21 5.54 -31.35
C GLY A 466 7.29 6.37 -30.06
N VAL A 467 6.29 7.19 -29.74
CA VAL A 467 6.19 7.87 -28.46
C VAL A 467 5.87 6.83 -27.38
N THR A 468 6.73 6.69 -26.39
CA THR A 468 6.61 5.68 -25.33
C THR A 468 6.25 6.26 -23.97
N ASP A 469 6.34 7.60 -23.80
CA ASP A 469 5.98 8.28 -22.56
C ASP A 469 5.54 9.73 -22.84
N MET A 470 4.70 10.26 -21.96
CA MET A 470 4.24 11.65 -21.94
C MET A 470 3.98 12.06 -20.48
N VAL A 471 4.03 13.36 -20.19
CA VAL A 471 3.60 13.87 -18.87
C VAL A 471 2.09 13.68 -18.72
N ARG A 472 1.70 13.02 -17.63
CA ARG A 472 0.31 12.78 -17.23
C ARG A 472 0.09 13.31 -15.83
N ILE A 473 -1.03 13.98 -15.59
CA ILE A 473 -1.36 14.60 -14.31
C ILE A 473 -2.78 14.19 -13.89
N SER A 474 -2.95 13.75 -12.66
CA SER A 474 -4.27 13.43 -12.12
C SER A 474 -4.32 13.54 -10.60
N ASP A 475 -5.52 13.73 -10.06
CA ASP A 475 -5.84 13.51 -8.65
C ASP A 475 -6.04 12.02 -8.29
N ALA A 476 -5.95 11.12 -9.28
CA ALA A 476 -6.00 9.67 -9.13
C ALA A 476 -4.72 9.07 -8.54
N ARG A 477 -4.77 7.76 -8.28
CA ARG A 477 -3.60 6.88 -8.10
C ARG A 477 -3.22 6.22 -9.43
N MET A 478 -2.07 5.56 -9.46
CA MET A 478 -1.76 4.60 -10.51
C MET A 478 -1.44 3.23 -9.92
N SER A 479 -1.57 2.18 -10.74
CA SER A 479 -1.11 0.84 -10.37
C SER A 479 0.39 0.88 -10.05
N GLY A 480 0.80 0.20 -8.98
CA GLY A 480 2.21 0.03 -8.67
C GLY A 480 2.98 -0.76 -9.72
N THR A 481 2.29 -1.42 -10.67
CA THR A 481 2.86 -2.16 -11.79
C THR A 481 2.97 -1.33 -13.07
N ALA A 482 2.46 -0.09 -13.07
CA ALA A 482 2.51 0.83 -14.21
C ALA A 482 3.81 1.66 -14.20
N TYR A 483 4.12 2.26 -15.33
CA TYR A 483 5.32 3.08 -15.56
C TYR A 483 4.97 4.38 -16.31
N GLY A 484 5.95 5.28 -16.42
CA GLY A 484 5.89 6.54 -17.13
C GLY A 484 5.91 7.76 -16.23
N THR A 485 5.98 8.94 -16.85
CA THR A 485 6.05 10.25 -16.18
C THR A 485 4.66 10.68 -15.75
N VAL A 486 4.26 10.28 -14.55
CA VAL A 486 2.90 10.48 -14.02
C VAL A 486 2.93 11.25 -12.71
N VAL A 487 2.33 12.42 -12.69
CA VAL A 487 2.03 13.21 -11.48
C VAL A 487 0.69 12.75 -10.93
N LEU A 488 0.67 12.32 -9.69
CA LEU A 488 -0.46 11.68 -9.03
C LEU A 488 -0.83 12.38 -7.73
N HIS A 489 -2.00 12.01 -7.19
CA HIS A 489 -2.42 12.45 -5.86
C HIS A 489 -2.50 13.99 -5.76
N VAL A 490 -2.81 14.67 -6.86
CA VAL A 490 -2.93 16.15 -6.85
C VAL A 490 -3.93 16.55 -5.78
N ALA A 491 -3.47 17.36 -4.82
CA ALA A 491 -4.28 17.80 -3.70
C ALA A 491 -4.28 19.34 -3.55
N PRO A 492 -5.45 19.93 -3.26
CA PRO A 492 -6.77 19.29 -3.19
C PRO A 492 -7.21 18.71 -4.54
N GLU A 493 -7.98 17.60 -4.50
CA GLU A 493 -8.54 16.99 -5.72
C GLU A 493 -9.53 17.92 -6.44
N ALA A 494 -9.80 17.66 -7.71
CA ALA A 494 -10.73 18.47 -8.52
C ALA A 494 -12.14 18.55 -7.88
N ARG A 495 -12.71 17.42 -7.45
CA ARG A 495 -14.05 17.37 -6.83
C ARG A 495 -14.15 18.16 -5.53
N ALA A 496 -13.06 18.32 -4.80
CA ALA A 496 -13.00 19.15 -3.59
C ALA A 496 -12.72 20.63 -3.87
N GLY A 497 -12.72 21.06 -5.13
CA GLY A 497 -12.47 22.44 -5.55
C GLY A 497 -10.99 22.80 -5.64
N GLY A 498 -10.12 21.80 -5.82
CA GLY A 498 -8.71 22.03 -6.11
C GLY A 498 -8.48 22.64 -7.49
N PRO A 499 -7.34 23.30 -7.72
CA PRO A 499 -7.05 24.01 -8.97
C PRO A 499 -7.08 23.11 -10.22
N LEU A 500 -6.84 21.80 -10.06
CA LEU A 500 -6.98 20.84 -11.14
C LEU A 500 -8.37 20.88 -11.81
N ALA A 501 -9.43 21.21 -11.04
CA ALA A 501 -10.81 21.30 -11.55
C ALA A 501 -10.95 22.31 -12.69
N VAL A 502 -10.15 23.37 -12.69
CA VAL A 502 -10.31 24.53 -13.58
C VAL A 502 -9.27 24.61 -14.70
N VAL A 503 -8.43 23.59 -14.84
CA VAL A 503 -7.53 23.42 -16.01
C VAL A 503 -8.38 23.26 -17.27
N ARG A 504 -7.98 23.91 -18.36
CA ARG A 504 -8.68 23.88 -19.67
C ARG A 504 -7.77 23.32 -20.76
N ASP A 505 -8.36 22.77 -21.81
CA ASP A 505 -7.62 22.39 -23.01
C ASP A 505 -6.80 23.58 -23.51
N GLY A 506 -5.51 23.33 -23.79
CA GLY A 506 -4.57 24.34 -24.30
C GLY A 506 -3.89 25.21 -23.24
N ASP A 507 -4.27 25.14 -21.96
CA ASP A 507 -3.51 25.79 -20.87
C ASP A 507 -2.05 25.27 -20.85
N TRP A 508 -1.10 26.14 -20.53
CA TRP A 508 0.27 25.73 -20.33
C TRP A 508 0.49 25.19 -18.91
N ILE A 509 1.14 24.04 -18.82
CA ILE A 509 1.54 23.46 -17.54
C ILE A 509 3.05 23.25 -17.54
N GLU A 510 3.69 23.62 -16.43
CA GLU A 510 5.11 23.42 -16.17
C GLU A 510 5.30 22.40 -15.05
N LEU A 511 6.11 21.39 -15.34
CA LEU A 511 6.63 20.38 -14.41
C LEU A 511 8.14 20.59 -14.25
N ASP A 512 8.60 20.76 -13.01
CA ASP A 512 10.01 20.76 -12.65
C ASP A 512 10.21 19.87 -11.41
N CYS A 513 10.60 18.64 -11.64
CA CYS A 513 10.82 17.67 -10.57
C CYS A 513 12.03 18.00 -9.69
N GLU A 514 13.03 18.70 -10.22
CA GLU A 514 14.21 19.09 -9.44
C GLU A 514 13.86 20.20 -8.45
N ALA A 515 13.12 21.19 -8.91
CA ALA A 515 12.60 22.28 -8.08
C ALA A 515 11.39 21.87 -7.21
N GLY A 516 10.81 20.69 -7.45
CA GLY A 516 9.58 20.24 -6.80
C GLY A 516 8.36 21.07 -7.18
N ARG A 517 8.28 21.55 -8.44
CA ARG A 517 7.27 22.52 -8.90
C ARG A 517 6.30 21.89 -9.89
N LEU A 518 5.01 22.22 -9.69
CA LEU A 518 3.92 21.92 -10.63
C LEU A 518 3.05 23.18 -10.79
N GLN A 519 3.10 23.80 -11.96
CA GLN A 519 2.53 25.12 -12.18
C GLN A 519 1.58 25.15 -13.37
N LEU A 520 0.39 25.69 -13.18
CA LEU A 520 -0.50 26.14 -14.23
C LEU A 520 -0.09 27.59 -14.60
N ASP A 521 0.34 27.79 -15.84
CA ASP A 521 0.90 29.05 -16.32
C ASP A 521 -0.23 29.99 -16.80
N ILE A 522 -0.98 30.49 -15.84
CA ILE A 522 -2.00 31.53 -16.00
C ILE A 522 -1.86 32.56 -14.87
N PRO A 523 -2.36 33.80 -15.05
CA PRO A 523 -2.40 34.81 -13.99
C PRO A 523 -3.17 34.36 -12.76
N ASP A 524 -2.72 34.77 -11.57
CA ASP A 524 -3.34 34.37 -10.30
C ASP A 524 -4.79 34.85 -10.18
N ASP A 525 -5.11 36.02 -10.71
CA ASP A 525 -6.47 36.57 -10.77
C ASP A 525 -7.38 35.76 -11.70
N GLU A 526 -6.85 35.28 -12.83
CA GLU A 526 -7.58 34.35 -13.70
C GLU A 526 -7.85 33.02 -13.01
N LEU A 527 -6.86 32.44 -12.33
CA LEU A 527 -7.05 31.22 -11.58
C LEU A 527 -8.13 31.36 -10.50
N ALA A 528 -8.08 32.49 -9.74
CA ALA A 528 -9.07 32.80 -8.72
C ALA A 528 -10.47 32.93 -9.31
N GLN A 529 -10.61 33.61 -10.45
CA GLN A 529 -11.91 33.78 -11.12
C GLN A 529 -12.44 32.42 -11.62
N ARG A 530 -11.60 31.60 -12.25
CA ARG A 530 -12.00 30.26 -12.70
C ARG A 530 -12.50 29.38 -11.55
N LEU A 531 -11.88 29.46 -10.37
CA LEU A 531 -12.32 28.73 -9.17
C LEU A 531 -13.66 29.21 -8.65
N VAL A 532 -13.91 30.54 -8.63
CA VAL A 532 -15.21 31.12 -8.26
C VAL A 532 -16.31 30.64 -9.21
N ASP A 533 -16.05 30.70 -10.52
CA ASP A 533 -17.02 30.29 -11.55
C ASP A 533 -17.32 28.77 -11.41
N TRP A 534 -16.31 27.96 -11.17
CA TRP A 534 -16.47 26.53 -10.95
C TRP A 534 -17.33 26.25 -9.70
N GLN A 535 -17.07 26.92 -8.58
CA GLN A 535 -17.87 26.76 -7.35
C GLN A 535 -19.34 27.12 -7.59
N ALA A 536 -19.61 28.23 -8.33
CA ALA A 536 -20.96 28.62 -8.67
C ALA A 536 -21.68 27.58 -9.54
N GLN A 537 -20.96 26.96 -10.48
CA GLN A 537 -21.49 25.85 -11.29
C GLN A 537 -21.78 24.62 -10.47
N GLN A 538 -20.87 24.22 -9.58
CA GLN A 538 -21.06 23.03 -8.70
C GLN A 538 -22.26 23.20 -7.77
N ALA A 539 -22.48 24.38 -7.23
CA ALA A 539 -23.64 24.69 -6.36
C ALA A 539 -25.00 24.50 -7.06
N GLN A 540 -25.02 24.52 -8.39
CA GLN A 540 -26.24 24.34 -9.19
C GLN A 540 -26.43 22.88 -9.65
N GLN A 541 -25.40 22.02 -9.49
CA GLN A 541 -25.50 20.61 -9.87
C GLN A 541 -26.21 19.81 -8.78
N PRO A 542 -27.14 18.93 -9.15
CA PRO A 542 -27.72 18.00 -8.18
C PRO A 542 -26.62 17.07 -7.64
N PRO A 543 -26.75 16.62 -6.37
CA PRO A 543 -25.87 15.58 -5.85
C PRO A 543 -25.90 14.33 -6.76
N ASP A 544 -24.74 13.65 -6.90
CA ASP A 544 -24.69 12.40 -7.63
C ASP A 544 -25.62 11.38 -6.93
N PRO A 545 -26.63 10.84 -7.59
CA PRO A 545 -27.52 9.84 -6.99
C PRO A 545 -26.79 8.62 -6.43
N ALA A 546 -25.62 8.28 -6.98
CA ALA A 546 -24.80 7.19 -6.49
C ALA A 546 -24.16 7.49 -5.11
N ASP A 547 -24.06 8.78 -4.73
CA ASP A 547 -23.56 9.21 -3.43
C ASP A 547 -24.69 9.42 -2.40
N ALA A 548 -25.95 9.15 -2.76
CA ALA A 548 -27.11 9.45 -1.92
C ALA A 548 -27.30 8.52 -0.71
N GLY A 549 -26.56 7.41 -0.62
CA GLY A 549 -26.72 6.47 0.50
C GLY A 549 -25.69 5.36 0.56
N GLY A 550 -25.80 4.53 1.59
CA GLY A 550 -24.92 3.37 1.79
C GLY A 550 -23.48 3.75 2.15
N TYR A 551 -22.57 2.78 1.98
CA TYR A 551 -21.15 2.98 2.31
C TYR A 551 -20.48 4.06 1.43
N ARG A 552 -20.89 4.19 0.18
CA ARG A 552 -20.35 5.20 -0.73
C ARG A 552 -20.63 6.63 -0.22
N HIS A 553 -21.83 6.88 0.30
CA HIS A 553 -22.16 8.15 0.95
C HIS A 553 -21.24 8.45 2.14
N LEU A 554 -21.13 7.51 3.08
CA LEU A 554 -20.23 7.62 4.22
C LEU A 554 -18.78 7.88 3.77
N TYR A 555 -18.33 7.21 2.72
CA TYR A 555 -16.98 7.39 2.19
C TYR A 555 -16.76 8.81 1.67
N VAL A 556 -17.62 9.30 0.78
CA VAL A 556 -17.49 10.62 0.15
C VAL A 556 -17.56 11.74 1.18
N GLU A 557 -18.42 11.58 2.20
CA GLU A 557 -18.58 12.60 3.24
C GLU A 557 -17.35 12.71 4.14
N HIS A 558 -16.72 11.59 4.50
CA HIS A 558 -15.71 11.55 5.56
C HIS A 558 -14.28 11.34 5.09
N VAL A 559 -14.06 10.97 3.82
CA VAL A 559 -12.71 10.70 3.32
C VAL A 559 -11.86 11.98 3.29
N LEU A 560 -10.66 11.85 3.86
CA LEU A 560 -9.61 12.86 3.79
C LEU A 560 -8.95 12.87 2.42
N GLN A 561 -8.23 13.95 2.11
CA GLN A 561 -7.51 14.08 0.85
C GLN A 561 -6.26 13.18 0.79
N ALA A 562 -5.67 13.06 -0.40
CA ALA A 562 -4.54 12.17 -0.62
C ALA A 562 -3.30 12.54 0.22
N ASP A 563 -3.03 13.82 0.40
CA ASP A 563 -1.96 14.34 1.25
C ASP A 563 -2.19 14.08 2.75
N GLU A 564 -3.39 13.63 3.14
CA GLU A 564 -3.76 13.21 4.49
C GLU A 564 -3.93 11.68 4.62
N GLY A 565 -3.67 10.91 3.54
CA GLY A 565 -3.71 9.45 3.56
C GLY A 565 -5.05 8.82 3.18
N CYS A 566 -6.04 9.57 2.74
CA CYS A 566 -7.38 9.09 2.34
C CYS A 566 -8.06 8.23 3.42
N ASP A 567 -7.78 8.47 4.70
CA ASP A 567 -8.51 7.82 5.80
C ASP A 567 -9.84 8.53 6.05
N PHE A 568 -10.70 8.00 6.92
CA PHE A 568 -11.82 8.78 7.44
C PHE A 568 -11.35 9.67 8.58
N GLY A 569 -11.71 10.95 8.55
CA GLY A 569 -11.25 11.93 9.54
C GLY A 569 -11.56 11.52 10.98
N PHE A 570 -12.72 10.90 11.23
CA PHE A 570 -13.14 10.41 12.54
C PHE A 570 -12.39 9.16 13.02
N LEU A 571 -11.58 8.52 12.16
CA LEU A 571 -10.79 7.34 12.51
C LEU A 571 -9.33 7.66 12.81
N VAL A 572 -8.88 8.88 12.56
CA VAL A 572 -7.51 9.31 12.89
C VAL A 572 -7.29 9.28 14.40
N GLY A 573 -6.14 8.74 14.83
CA GLY A 573 -5.75 8.58 16.22
C GLY A 573 -5.97 7.18 16.79
N CYS A 574 -5.22 6.85 17.84
CA CYS A 574 -5.31 5.57 18.54
C CYS A 574 -6.42 5.64 19.61
N ARG A 575 -7.35 4.70 19.54
CA ARG A 575 -8.45 4.57 20.51
C ARG A 575 -8.17 3.54 21.60
N GLY A 576 -7.11 2.74 21.45
CA GLY A 576 -6.73 1.69 22.37
C GLY A 576 -7.69 0.49 22.38
N ALA A 577 -7.37 -0.50 23.18
CA ALA A 577 -8.12 -1.75 23.32
C ALA A 577 -8.71 -1.89 24.75
N ALA A 578 -9.30 -0.82 25.27
CA ALA A 578 -10.02 -0.89 26.55
C ALA A 578 -11.13 -1.96 26.47
N VAL A 579 -11.29 -2.70 27.57
CA VAL A 579 -12.33 -3.73 27.65
C VAL A 579 -13.70 -3.07 27.60
N PRO A 580 -14.58 -3.45 26.65
CA PRO A 580 -15.92 -2.90 26.57
C PRO A 580 -16.81 -3.36 27.73
N ARG A 581 -17.98 -2.73 27.87
CA ARG A 581 -18.98 -3.11 28.87
C ARG A 581 -19.51 -4.51 28.58
N HIS A 582 -19.93 -5.22 29.67
CA HIS A 582 -20.61 -6.51 29.52
C HIS A 582 -21.94 -6.36 28.74
N SER A 583 -22.28 -7.39 28.01
CA SER A 583 -23.54 -7.48 27.26
C SER A 583 -24.64 -8.21 28.05
N HIS A 584 -24.32 -8.78 29.23
CA HIS A 584 -25.25 -9.61 30.02
C HIS A 584 -25.39 -9.13 31.46
#